data_39ec4afeae886c2ffec2761ec3c8950d
#
_entry.id   39ec4afeae886c2ffec2761ec3c8950d
#
_cell.length_a   1.000
_cell.length_b   1.000
_cell.length_c   1.000
_cell.angle_alpha   90.00
_cell.angle_beta   90.00
_cell.angle_gamma   90.00
#
_symmetry.space_group_name_H-M   'P 1'
#
loop_
_entity.id
_entity.type
_entity.pdbx_description
1 polymer ?
#
loop_
_entity_poly.entity_id
_entity_poly.type
_entity_poly.pdbx_seq_one_letter_code
_entity_poly.pdbx_strand_id
1 'polypeptide(L)'
;AGECGGTAEVDECGECGGDGIAEGACDCAGNVEDCAGECGGDAVVDECGECGGDGIADGACDCAGNVEDCAGVCGGAAENCPDWVDCPSCYENTASMTAIVLDALSGDQMYADGDILAAFDAAGNNRGIAILLYPIPFGPYEGTGLYEIQIRGDAAGDAISFKYYDASEDEVLDSGTGYTFVIDDIIGDVVVPHEISVGAITLSIDIASGWNWFSLNVEGDMSIGSVMASLTSSDGDFIKSASASSTYYPDFGWYGGLDELGVIGMYKFNSANADLLVFSGAPVDPLSTPIDLASGWNWLGFTPQNDGATADALVSITTNEGDFIKNQGASSTYYSDFGWYGGLEVMAPTEGYMLSVAEGSTLTYPNFGADDALTREKSEKDMPVAVSDWEVNYHDYEFNGHITMSIDSREDSHSDYIAAFVGDECRGLAERMYFPFGDSYMYSVMVYSNLADGEELRFKYYDSAIGEIVEYAETIDFTSDMIVGDGFNTFNLSREVGDLQQPMTYGISDAYPNPFNPVTSFEYTLEKDGMVQVAVYDINGRMVSELVNGYQSAGSYPVVWDAQELSSGVYMVNMIAGDYSTVQKVMLIK
;
A
#
# COMPACT_ATOMS: atom_id res chain seq x y z
N ALA A 1 -62.76 80.80 -9.49
CA ALA A 1 -62.26 81.23 -8.25
C ALA A 1 -63.40 81.31 -7.23
N GLY A 2 -63.70 80.30 -6.49
CA GLY A 2 -64.72 80.27 -5.47
C GLY A 2 -64.04 80.56 -4.09
N GLU A 3 -64.50 81.63 -3.47
CA GLU A 3 -64.26 81.84 -2.07
C GLU A 3 -65.12 80.88 -1.24
N CYS A 4 -64.55 80.21 -0.27
CA CYS A 4 -65.31 79.33 0.66
C CYS A 4 -66.31 80.17 1.44
N GLY A 5 -67.62 79.82 1.43
CA GLY A 5 -68.69 80.52 2.19
C GLY A 5 -68.66 80.05 3.66
N GLY A 6 -68.41 81.00 4.57
CA GLY A 6 -68.34 80.72 6.01
C GLY A 6 -66.95 80.78 6.62
N THR A 7 -66.73 79.99 7.69
CA THR A 7 -65.47 79.91 8.41
C THR A 7 -64.62 78.72 7.97
N ALA A 8 -64.97 78.05 6.88
CA ALA A 8 -64.21 76.94 6.35
C ALA A 8 -63.00 77.47 5.55
N GLU A 9 -61.83 76.98 5.86
CA GLU A 9 -60.60 77.26 5.12
C GLU A 9 -60.46 76.24 3.94
N VAL A 10 -59.73 76.65 2.90
CA VAL A 10 -59.39 75.73 1.82
C VAL A 10 -58.27 74.83 2.26
N ASP A 11 -58.44 73.55 2.17
CA ASP A 11 -57.44 72.57 2.54
C ASP A 11 -56.29 72.49 1.49
N GLU A 12 -55.27 71.70 1.72
CA GLU A 12 -54.11 71.52 0.87
C GLU A 12 -54.46 70.95 -0.50
N CYS A 13 -55.63 70.32 -0.64
CA CYS A 13 -56.17 69.77 -1.90
C CYS A 13 -57.06 70.79 -2.65
N GLY A 14 -57.27 72.00 -2.09
CA GLY A 14 -58.07 73.03 -2.72
C GLY A 14 -59.55 72.91 -2.47
N GLU A 15 -60.01 72.05 -1.54
CA GLU A 15 -61.42 71.86 -1.16
C GLU A 15 -61.78 72.70 0.08
N CYS A 16 -62.97 73.34 0.04
CA CYS A 16 -63.44 74.12 1.18
C CYS A 16 -63.89 73.25 2.34
N GLY A 17 -63.14 73.26 3.50
CA GLY A 17 -63.46 72.45 4.65
C GLY A 17 -63.21 70.96 4.51
N GLY A 18 -62.34 70.61 3.59
CA GLY A 18 -61.85 69.25 3.43
C GLY A 18 -60.86 68.86 4.53
N ASP A 19 -60.58 67.58 4.64
CA ASP A 19 -59.66 67.00 5.64
C ASP A 19 -58.16 67.03 5.16
N GLY A 20 -57.92 67.60 3.96
CA GLY A 20 -56.57 67.66 3.36
C GLY A 20 -56.12 66.30 2.79
N ILE A 21 -54.77 66.13 2.72
CA ILE A 21 -54.21 64.87 2.27
C ILE A 21 -54.47 63.80 3.33
N ALA A 22 -55.02 62.67 2.93
CA ALA A 22 -55.36 61.58 3.84
C ALA A 22 -54.10 61.06 4.55
N GLU A 23 -54.24 60.65 5.80
CA GLU A 23 -53.12 60.12 6.59
C GLU A 23 -52.48 58.91 5.86
N GLY A 24 -51.18 58.99 5.57
CA GLY A 24 -50.41 57.98 4.81
C GLY A 24 -50.41 58.19 3.30
N ALA A 25 -51.19 59.20 2.76
CA ALA A 25 -51.09 59.63 1.34
C ALA A 25 -50.10 60.79 1.19
N CYS A 26 -49.51 60.93 0.02
CA CYS A 26 -48.54 61.97 -0.31
C CYS A 26 -49.17 63.07 -1.22
N ASP A 27 -50.36 62.84 -1.78
CA ASP A 27 -51.09 63.83 -2.58
C ASP A 27 -52.59 63.75 -2.36
N CYS A 28 -53.28 64.70 -2.99
CA CYS A 28 -54.73 64.79 -2.91
C CYS A 28 -55.49 63.74 -3.70
N ALA A 29 -54.82 62.93 -4.50
CA ALA A 29 -55.39 61.81 -5.23
C ALA A 29 -55.37 60.49 -4.39
N GLY A 30 -54.79 60.55 -3.22
CA GLY A 30 -54.66 59.39 -2.33
C GLY A 30 -53.51 58.47 -2.67
N ASN A 31 -52.54 58.93 -3.48
CA ASN A 31 -51.33 58.17 -3.76
C ASN A 31 -50.46 58.10 -2.51
N VAL A 32 -49.71 57.01 -2.38
CA VAL A 32 -48.71 56.80 -1.34
C VAL A 32 -47.32 56.90 -1.95
N GLU A 33 -46.36 57.30 -1.15
CA GLU A 33 -44.96 57.32 -1.55
C GLU A 33 -44.49 55.87 -1.82
N ASP A 34 -43.82 55.66 -2.94
CA ASP A 34 -43.12 54.40 -3.17
C ASP A 34 -41.84 54.31 -2.29
N CYS A 35 -41.11 53.23 -2.37
CA CYS A 35 -39.89 53.06 -1.56
C CYS A 35 -38.78 54.07 -1.93
N ALA A 36 -38.82 54.74 -3.07
CA ALA A 36 -37.91 55.81 -3.49
C ALA A 36 -38.33 57.19 -2.97
N GLY A 37 -39.54 57.29 -2.34
CA GLY A 37 -40.10 58.52 -1.85
C GLY A 37 -40.81 59.35 -2.93
N GLU A 38 -41.16 58.73 -4.11
CA GLU A 38 -41.96 59.37 -5.13
C GLU A 38 -43.45 59.13 -4.88
N CYS A 39 -44.23 60.21 -4.90
CA CYS A 39 -45.68 60.12 -4.66
C CYS A 39 -46.39 59.48 -5.86
N GLY A 40 -47.00 58.30 -5.64
CA GLY A 40 -47.66 57.52 -6.67
C GLY A 40 -46.67 56.85 -7.61
N GLY A 41 -45.42 56.68 -7.20
CA GLY A 41 -44.42 55.92 -7.92
C GLY A 41 -44.69 54.41 -7.86
N ASP A 42 -44.05 53.67 -8.74
CA ASP A 42 -44.19 52.21 -8.90
C ASP A 42 -43.00 51.44 -8.33
N ALA A 43 -42.02 52.14 -7.71
CA ALA A 43 -40.82 51.50 -7.18
C ALA A 43 -41.19 50.60 -5.98
N VAL A 44 -40.81 49.35 -6.05
CA VAL A 44 -40.95 48.35 -4.97
C VAL A 44 -39.58 47.95 -4.44
N VAL A 45 -39.53 47.62 -3.19
CA VAL A 45 -38.32 47.03 -2.62
C VAL A 45 -38.16 45.61 -3.21
N ASP A 46 -36.99 45.35 -3.79
CA ASP A 46 -36.67 44.03 -4.31
C ASP A 46 -36.31 43.04 -3.20
N GLU A 47 -36.00 41.79 -3.57
CA GLU A 47 -35.63 40.71 -2.64
C GLU A 47 -34.32 40.99 -1.89
N CYS A 48 -33.51 41.95 -2.39
CA CYS A 48 -32.27 42.38 -1.75
C CYS A 48 -32.44 43.59 -0.82
N GLY A 49 -33.69 44.12 -0.72
CA GLY A 49 -34.00 45.25 0.12
C GLY A 49 -33.69 46.60 -0.55
N GLU A 50 -33.36 46.63 -1.84
CA GLU A 50 -33.11 47.86 -2.60
C GLU A 50 -34.41 48.35 -3.28
N CYS A 51 -34.63 49.64 -3.18
CA CYS A 51 -35.78 50.25 -3.80
C CYS A 51 -35.59 50.40 -5.31
N GLY A 52 -36.46 49.74 -6.11
CA GLY A 52 -36.38 49.75 -7.57
C GLY A 52 -35.18 48.98 -8.12
N GLY A 53 -34.62 48.08 -7.29
CA GLY A 53 -33.55 47.18 -7.71
C GLY A 53 -34.06 46.08 -8.62
N ASP A 54 -33.12 45.40 -9.30
CA ASP A 54 -33.43 44.31 -10.23
C ASP A 54 -33.48 42.91 -9.49
N GLY A 55 -33.34 42.90 -8.15
CA GLY A 55 -33.30 41.68 -7.34
C GLY A 55 -32.00 40.92 -7.45
N ILE A 56 -32.05 39.60 -7.18
CA ILE A 56 -30.92 38.70 -7.33
C ILE A 56 -30.59 38.56 -8.82
N ALA A 57 -29.34 38.80 -9.21
CA ALA A 57 -28.90 38.72 -10.60
C ALA A 57 -29.11 37.33 -11.21
N ASP A 58 -29.42 37.25 -12.52
CA ASP A 58 -29.56 35.99 -13.22
C ASP A 58 -28.33 35.12 -13.05
N GLY A 59 -28.51 33.90 -12.47
CA GLY A 59 -27.46 32.94 -12.18
C GLY A 59 -26.74 33.14 -10.83
N ALA A 60 -27.11 34.18 -10.06
CA ALA A 60 -26.70 34.32 -8.68
C ALA A 60 -27.73 33.70 -7.73
N CYS A 61 -27.30 33.29 -6.56
CA CYS A 61 -28.16 32.69 -5.53
C CYS A 61 -28.45 33.67 -4.37
N ASP A 62 -27.76 34.79 -4.30
CA ASP A 62 -27.93 35.81 -3.27
C ASP A 62 -27.73 37.23 -3.81
N CYS A 63 -28.02 38.18 -2.95
CA CYS A 63 -27.86 39.62 -3.26
C CYS A 63 -26.41 40.11 -3.36
N ALA A 64 -25.44 39.31 -2.93
CA ALA A 64 -24.02 39.60 -3.04
C ALA A 64 -23.44 39.21 -4.41
N GLY A 65 -24.27 38.54 -5.24
CA GLY A 65 -23.88 38.03 -6.55
C GLY A 65 -23.12 36.72 -6.50
N ASN A 66 -23.19 36.00 -5.38
CA ASN A 66 -22.65 34.66 -5.28
C ASN A 66 -23.40 33.69 -6.18
N VAL A 67 -22.71 32.68 -6.68
CA VAL A 67 -23.27 31.55 -7.42
C VAL A 67 -23.27 30.31 -6.54
N GLU A 68 -24.21 29.39 -6.77
CA GLU A 68 -24.16 28.09 -6.13
C GLU A 68 -22.95 27.33 -6.63
N ASP A 69 -22.21 26.70 -5.69
CA ASP A 69 -21.19 25.73 -6.03
C ASP A 69 -21.80 24.41 -6.52
N CYS A 70 -20.98 23.40 -6.82
CA CYS A 70 -21.47 22.12 -7.31
C CYS A 70 -22.29 21.34 -6.26
N ALA A 71 -22.16 21.65 -4.96
CA ALA A 71 -22.96 21.08 -3.89
C ALA A 71 -24.31 21.81 -3.68
N GLY A 72 -24.56 22.88 -4.44
CA GLY A 72 -25.77 23.69 -4.33
C GLY A 72 -25.69 24.72 -3.21
N VAL A 73 -24.50 24.96 -2.64
CA VAL A 73 -24.29 25.94 -1.57
C VAL A 73 -24.00 27.30 -2.17
N CYS A 74 -24.82 28.29 -1.79
CA CYS A 74 -24.66 29.66 -2.32
C CYS A 74 -23.36 30.31 -1.81
N GLY A 75 -22.45 30.64 -2.75
CA GLY A 75 -21.14 31.19 -2.41
C GLY A 75 -20.17 30.17 -1.81
N GLY A 76 -20.50 28.89 -1.88
CA GLY A 76 -19.63 27.79 -1.50
C GLY A 76 -18.40 27.68 -2.41
N ALA A 77 -17.44 26.86 -2.00
CA ALA A 77 -16.18 26.66 -2.70
C ALA A 77 -15.96 25.21 -3.18
N ALA A 78 -16.99 24.36 -3.09
CA ALA A 78 -16.91 22.97 -3.50
C ALA A 78 -16.68 22.85 -5.01
N GLU A 79 -15.64 22.13 -5.42
CA GLU A 79 -15.24 21.89 -6.81
C GLU A 79 -15.30 20.39 -7.18
N ASN A 80 -15.24 19.47 -6.16
CA ASN A 80 -15.11 18.03 -6.31
C ASN A 80 -16.40 17.27 -6.00
N CYS A 81 -17.57 17.90 -6.18
CA CYS A 81 -18.83 17.25 -5.91
C CYS A 81 -18.98 15.93 -6.70
N PRO A 82 -19.40 14.86 -6.03
CA PRO A 82 -19.56 13.58 -6.71
C PRO A 82 -20.70 13.64 -7.73
N ASP A 83 -20.52 13.03 -8.88
CA ASP A 83 -21.51 12.88 -9.95
C ASP A 83 -22.48 11.71 -9.71
N TRP A 84 -22.79 11.43 -8.45
CA TRP A 84 -23.69 10.34 -8.08
C TRP A 84 -25.10 10.59 -8.61
N VAL A 85 -25.62 9.60 -9.33
CA VAL A 85 -26.95 9.68 -9.93
C VAL A 85 -27.80 8.52 -9.42
N ASP A 86 -28.90 8.86 -8.76
CA ASP A 86 -29.90 7.87 -8.38
C ASP A 86 -30.69 7.38 -9.62
N CYS A 87 -30.93 6.07 -9.71
CA CYS A 87 -31.72 5.46 -10.77
C CYS A 87 -32.93 4.69 -10.22
N PRO A 88 -34.04 5.37 -9.88
CA PRO A 88 -35.23 4.73 -9.34
C PRO A 88 -35.83 3.62 -10.22
N SER A 89 -35.57 3.65 -11.51
CA SER A 89 -36.11 2.67 -12.48
C SER A 89 -35.13 1.56 -12.86
N CYS A 90 -33.93 1.56 -12.28
CA CYS A 90 -32.91 0.56 -12.60
C CYS A 90 -33.10 -0.76 -11.84
N TYR A 91 -33.86 -0.76 -10.76
CA TYR A 91 -34.01 -1.90 -9.83
C TYR A 91 -35.47 -2.18 -9.52
N GLU A 92 -35.81 -3.45 -9.25
CA GLU A 92 -37.19 -3.90 -9.02
C GLU A 92 -37.64 -3.72 -7.55
N ASN A 93 -36.73 -3.79 -6.59
CA ASN A 93 -37.04 -3.81 -5.16
C ASN A 93 -36.35 -2.67 -4.40
N THR A 94 -36.89 -2.33 -3.23
CA THR A 94 -36.36 -1.27 -2.35
C THR A 94 -36.28 -1.74 -0.90
N ALA A 95 -35.42 -1.08 -0.13
CA ALA A 95 -35.42 -1.03 1.33
C ALA A 95 -35.37 0.44 1.74
N SER A 96 -35.95 0.78 2.87
CA SER A 96 -35.96 2.15 3.42
C SER A 96 -35.06 2.23 4.65
N MET A 97 -34.22 3.24 4.71
CA MET A 97 -33.37 3.46 5.88
C MET A 97 -33.49 4.91 6.36
N THR A 98 -33.70 5.08 7.67
CA THR A 98 -33.51 6.37 8.35
C THR A 98 -32.22 6.31 9.13
N ALA A 99 -31.27 7.18 8.82
CA ALA A 99 -29.90 7.12 9.37
C ALA A 99 -29.43 8.47 9.93
N ILE A 100 -28.47 8.39 10.84
CA ILE A 100 -27.56 9.50 11.18
C ILE A 100 -26.18 9.17 10.63
N VAL A 101 -25.47 10.21 10.21
CA VAL A 101 -24.06 10.11 9.83
C VAL A 101 -23.21 10.66 10.95
N LEU A 102 -22.21 9.90 11.37
CA LEU A 102 -21.27 10.25 12.42
C LEU A 102 -19.84 10.26 11.84
N ASP A 103 -19.08 11.28 12.16
CA ASP A 103 -17.63 11.24 11.96
C ASP A 103 -17.02 10.13 12.82
N ALA A 104 -16.28 9.24 12.22
CA ALA A 104 -15.78 8.03 12.89
C ALA A 104 -14.73 8.31 13.97
N LEU A 105 -14.05 9.46 13.91
CA LEU A 105 -13.03 9.82 14.89
C LEU A 105 -13.60 10.61 16.06
N SER A 106 -14.41 11.65 15.78
CA SER A 106 -14.97 12.53 16.82
C SER A 106 -16.25 12.00 17.42
N GLY A 107 -17.01 11.18 16.67
CA GLY A 107 -18.38 10.78 17.01
C GLY A 107 -19.41 11.90 16.80
N ASP A 108 -19.02 13.02 16.23
CA ASP A 108 -19.91 14.14 15.96
C ASP A 108 -20.85 13.83 14.80
N GLN A 109 -22.08 14.31 14.89
CA GLN A 109 -23.07 14.13 13.84
C GLN A 109 -22.83 15.09 12.66
N MET A 110 -22.83 14.55 11.45
CA MET A 110 -22.58 15.27 10.19
C MET A 110 -23.90 15.47 9.43
N TYR A 111 -24.25 16.73 9.13
CA TYR A 111 -25.49 17.10 8.42
C TYR A 111 -25.47 18.55 7.89
N ALA A 112 -24.35 19.02 7.38
CA ALA A 112 -24.26 20.36 6.82
C ALA A 112 -25.05 20.51 5.50
N ASP A 113 -25.31 21.77 5.11
CA ASP A 113 -25.97 22.06 3.84
C ASP A 113 -25.03 21.71 2.67
N GLY A 114 -25.54 20.95 1.72
CA GLY A 114 -24.76 20.44 0.60
C GLY A 114 -24.19 19.03 0.81
N ASP A 115 -24.25 18.49 2.02
CA ASP A 115 -23.80 17.11 2.31
C ASP A 115 -24.70 16.07 1.63
N ILE A 116 -24.07 14.99 1.12
CA ILE A 116 -24.77 13.94 0.39
C ILE A 116 -24.38 12.56 0.97
N LEU A 117 -25.37 11.79 1.40
CA LEU A 117 -25.19 10.36 1.71
C LEU A 117 -25.69 9.51 0.55
N ALA A 118 -24.91 8.55 0.09
CA ALA A 118 -25.28 7.64 -0.98
C ALA A 118 -24.90 6.18 -0.67
N ALA A 119 -25.68 5.24 -1.23
CA ALA A 119 -25.48 3.80 -1.11
C ALA A 119 -24.94 3.22 -2.42
N PHE A 120 -24.03 2.23 -2.32
CA PHE A 120 -23.37 1.59 -3.46
C PHE A 120 -23.31 0.08 -3.27
N ASP A 121 -23.34 -0.67 -4.38
CA ASP A 121 -23.01 -2.09 -4.37
C ASP A 121 -21.50 -2.33 -4.48
N ALA A 122 -21.11 -3.61 -4.40
CA ALA A 122 -19.71 -4.02 -4.50
C ALA A 122 -19.04 -3.70 -5.86
N ALA A 123 -19.81 -3.43 -6.89
CA ALA A 123 -19.31 -3.00 -8.20
C ALA A 123 -19.24 -1.47 -8.35
N GLY A 124 -19.56 -0.72 -7.28
CA GLY A 124 -19.57 0.75 -7.29
C GLY A 124 -20.79 1.39 -7.94
N ASN A 125 -21.85 0.63 -8.26
CA ASN A 125 -23.07 1.21 -8.81
C ASN A 125 -23.88 1.88 -7.70
N ASN A 126 -24.39 3.09 -7.96
CA ASN A 126 -25.27 3.80 -7.04
C ASN A 126 -26.59 3.05 -6.83
N ARG A 127 -26.94 2.79 -5.56
CA ARG A 127 -28.13 2.07 -5.15
C ARG A 127 -29.14 2.96 -4.43
N GLY A 128 -28.84 4.24 -4.28
CA GLY A 128 -29.71 5.26 -3.71
C GLY A 128 -28.94 6.47 -3.21
N ILE A 129 -29.60 7.63 -3.24
CA ILE A 129 -29.10 8.88 -2.66
C ILE A 129 -30.10 9.30 -1.58
N ALA A 130 -29.59 9.69 -0.43
CA ALA A 130 -30.41 10.08 0.71
C ALA A 130 -30.96 11.50 0.55
N ILE A 131 -32.07 11.76 1.23
CA ILE A 131 -32.63 13.09 1.45
C ILE A 131 -32.28 13.51 2.85
N LEU A 132 -31.62 14.66 3.02
CA LEU A 132 -31.37 15.25 4.33
C LEU A 132 -32.65 15.91 4.86
N LEU A 133 -33.10 15.47 6.03
CA LEU A 133 -34.19 16.06 6.79
C LEU A 133 -33.60 16.96 7.88
N TYR A 134 -33.63 18.28 7.66
CA TYR A 134 -33.06 19.27 8.58
C TYR A 134 -33.88 20.57 8.59
N PRO A 135 -34.08 21.20 9.74
CA PRO A 135 -33.89 20.64 11.08
C PRO A 135 -35.03 19.68 11.50
N ILE A 136 -34.70 18.65 12.26
CA ILE A 136 -35.73 17.76 12.83
C ILE A 136 -36.55 18.52 13.88
N PRO A 137 -37.89 18.54 13.76
CA PRO A 137 -38.73 19.44 14.56
C PRO A 137 -39.05 18.94 15.99
N PHE A 138 -38.74 17.67 16.30
CA PHE A 138 -39.02 17.07 17.62
C PHE A 138 -38.26 15.75 17.83
N GLY A 139 -38.18 15.29 19.08
CA GLY A 139 -37.62 13.99 19.44
C GLY A 139 -36.17 14.08 19.91
N PRO A 140 -35.47 12.93 20.00
CA PRO A 140 -34.08 12.88 20.47
C PRO A 140 -33.09 13.67 19.61
N TYR A 141 -33.43 13.86 18.35
CA TYR A 141 -32.62 14.54 17.35
C TYR A 141 -33.16 15.93 16.97
N GLU A 142 -33.97 16.56 17.85
CA GLU A 142 -34.51 17.90 17.60
C GLU A 142 -33.40 18.92 17.32
N GLY A 143 -33.54 19.63 16.21
CA GLY A 143 -32.56 20.63 15.75
C GLY A 143 -31.36 20.08 14.97
N THR A 144 -31.23 18.76 14.84
CA THR A 144 -30.19 18.11 14.06
C THR A 144 -30.72 17.60 12.71
N GLY A 145 -29.91 16.91 11.93
CA GLY A 145 -30.24 16.32 10.63
C GLY A 145 -30.39 14.80 10.68
N LEU A 146 -31.27 14.25 9.89
CA LEU A 146 -31.41 12.82 9.63
C LEU A 146 -31.42 12.60 8.11
N TYR A 147 -30.96 11.44 7.68
CA TYR A 147 -30.94 11.03 6.28
C TYR A 147 -31.99 9.96 6.03
N GLU A 148 -32.87 10.17 5.06
CA GLU A 148 -33.76 9.14 4.54
C GLU A 148 -33.26 8.65 3.20
N ILE A 149 -32.97 7.36 3.06
CA ILE A 149 -32.48 6.74 1.85
C ILE A 149 -33.36 5.56 1.43
N GLN A 150 -33.70 5.52 0.13
CA GLN A 150 -34.29 4.37 -0.54
C GLN A 150 -33.16 3.56 -1.20
N ILE A 151 -32.78 2.45 -0.57
CA ILE A 151 -31.78 1.53 -1.11
C ILE A 151 -32.46 0.58 -2.08
N ARG A 152 -31.88 0.38 -3.27
CA ARG A 152 -32.48 -0.38 -4.36
C ARG A 152 -31.68 -1.63 -4.70
N GLY A 153 -32.37 -2.69 -5.13
CA GLY A 153 -31.76 -3.95 -5.54
C GLY A 153 -32.72 -4.84 -6.32
N ASP A 154 -32.18 -5.80 -7.05
CA ASP A 154 -32.97 -6.81 -7.77
C ASP A 154 -33.15 -8.09 -6.97
N ALA A 155 -32.21 -8.38 -6.06
CA ALA A 155 -32.24 -9.55 -5.21
C ALA A 155 -31.78 -9.21 -3.79
N ALA A 156 -32.26 -9.98 -2.80
CA ALA A 156 -31.74 -9.91 -1.43
C ALA A 156 -30.34 -10.55 -1.34
N GLY A 157 -29.51 -10.01 -0.43
CA GLY A 157 -28.18 -10.51 -0.14
C GLY A 157 -27.03 -9.68 -0.73
N ASP A 158 -27.33 -8.67 -1.55
CA ASP A 158 -26.30 -7.74 -2.05
C ASP A 158 -25.64 -6.99 -0.88
N ALA A 159 -24.31 -6.93 -0.88
CA ALA A 159 -23.57 -6.09 0.06
C ALA A 159 -23.66 -4.62 -0.38
N ILE A 160 -24.11 -3.77 0.52
CA ILE A 160 -24.24 -2.33 0.31
C ILE A 160 -23.23 -1.62 1.22
N SER A 161 -22.46 -0.72 0.64
CA SER A 161 -21.60 0.25 1.32
C SER A 161 -22.18 1.65 1.20
N PHE A 162 -21.72 2.56 2.06
CA PHE A 162 -22.15 3.95 2.03
C PHE A 162 -20.94 4.86 1.77
N LYS A 163 -21.20 5.98 1.06
CA LYS A 163 -20.26 7.08 0.91
C LYS A 163 -20.97 8.37 1.31
N TYR A 164 -20.21 9.26 1.89
CA TYR A 164 -20.67 10.56 2.33
C TYR A 164 -19.83 11.65 1.68
N TYR A 165 -20.47 12.60 1.06
CA TYR A 165 -19.80 13.80 0.60
C TYR A 165 -19.98 14.90 1.63
N ASP A 166 -18.88 15.35 2.22
CA ASP A 166 -18.80 16.50 3.11
C ASP A 166 -18.57 17.76 2.27
N ALA A 167 -19.61 18.56 2.12
CA ALA A 167 -19.54 19.77 1.30
C ALA A 167 -18.66 20.87 1.96
N SER A 168 -18.44 20.80 3.27
CA SER A 168 -17.62 21.79 3.99
C SER A 168 -16.12 21.60 3.75
N GLU A 169 -15.69 20.35 3.60
CA GLU A 169 -14.30 19.98 3.33
C GLU A 169 -14.06 19.62 1.85
N ASP A 170 -15.16 19.59 1.03
CA ASP A 170 -15.15 19.20 -0.39
C ASP A 170 -14.54 17.82 -0.62
N GLU A 171 -14.91 16.85 0.23
CA GLU A 171 -14.33 15.51 0.29
C GLU A 171 -15.39 14.42 0.32
N VAL A 172 -15.08 13.26 -0.30
CA VAL A 172 -15.89 12.04 -0.23
C VAL A 172 -15.30 11.11 0.81
N LEU A 173 -16.07 10.83 1.85
CA LEU A 173 -15.71 9.93 2.94
C LEU A 173 -16.33 8.55 2.72
N ASP A 174 -15.55 7.50 2.84
CA ASP A 174 -16.05 6.13 2.86
C ASP A 174 -16.63 5.78 4.23
N SER A 175 -17.63 4.89 4.25
CA SER A 175 -18.21 4.38 5.49
C SER A 175 -17.63 3.03 5.85
N GLY A 176 -17.25 2.86 7.12
CA GLY A 176 -16.99 1.56 7.73
C GLY A 176 -18.26 0.73 7.99
N THR A 177 -19.45 1.32 7.85
CA THR A 177 -20.74 0.66 8.06
C THR A 177 -21.25 0.08 6.75
N GLY A 178 -21.57 -1.21 6.73
CA GLY A 178 -22.20 -1.89 5.60
C GLY A 178 -23.63 -2.34 5.92
N TYR A 179 -24.40 -2.65 4.88
CA TYR A 179 -25.73 -3.22 4.98
C TYR A 179 -25.92 -4.36 3.99
N THR A 180 -26.52 -5.47 4.42
CA THR A 180 -26.92 -6.53 3.49
C THR A 180 -28.34 -6.26 3.02
N PHE A 181 -28.53 -6.04 1.73
CA PHE A 181 -29.83 -5.68 1.16
C PHE A 181 -30.90 -6.76 1.41
N VAL A 182 -32.01 -6.35 2.02
CA VAL A 182 -33.20 -7.18 2.22
C VAL A 182 -34.39 -6.45 1.61
N ILE A 183 -35.17 -7.17 0.80
CA ILE A 183 -36.34 -6.61 0.10
C ILE A 183 -37.39 -6.16 1.10
N ASP A 184 -37.95 -4.95 0.90
CA ASP A 184 -38.98 -4.31 1.74
C ASP A 184 -38.56 -4.09 3.20
N ASP A 185 -37.26 -4.08 3.49
CA ASP A 185 -36.74 -3.82 4.84
C ASP A 185 -36.94 -2.35 5.23
N ILE A 186 -37.10 -2.12 6.53
CA ILE A 186 -37.20 -0.78 7.13
C ILE A 186 -36.17 -0.70 8.25
N ILE A 187 -35.11 0.07 8.04
CA ILE A 187 -33.95 0.16 8.91
C ILE A 187 -33.95 1.52 9.60
N GLY A 188 -33.98 1.51 10.92
CA GLY A 188 -34.00 2.72 11.74
C GLY A 188 -35.30 3.52 11.62
N ASP A 189 -35.46 4.50 12.48
CA ASP A 189 -36.55 5.48 12.47
C ASP A 189 -36.06 6.81 13.08
N VAL A 190 -36.92 7.81 13.16
CA VAL A 190 -36.59 9.15 13.71
C VAL A 190 -36.27 9.17 15.21
N VAL A 191 -36.51 8.07 15.94
CA VAL A 191 -36.21 7.94 17.37
C VAL A 191 -34.95 7.10 17.59
N VAL A 192 -34.77 6.06 16.77
CA VAL A 192 -33.60 5.16 16.76
C VAL A 192 -33.13 5.02 15.34
N PRO A 193 -32.46 6.04 14.79
CA PRO A 193 -31.91 5.97 13.42
C PRO A 193 -30.77 4.97 13.35
N HIS A 194 -30.52 4.47 12.15
CA HIS A 194 -29.34 3.65 11.88
C HIS A 194 -28.09 4.54 11.89
N GLU A 195 -27.06 4.12 12.61
CA GLU A 195 -25.80 4.86 12.69
C GLU A 195 -24.88 4.47 11.52
N ILE A 196 -24.46 5.45 10.72
CA ILE A 196 -23.49 5.29 9.65
C ILE A 196 -22.26 6.09 10.03
N SER A 197 -21.17 5.41 10.39
CA SER A 197 -19.88 6.06 10.62
C SER A 197 -19.15 6.25 9.31
N VAL A 198 -18.68 7.47 9.04
CA VAL A 198 -17.95 7.85 7.83
C VAL A 198 -16.58 8.40 8.18
N GLY A 199 -15.66 8.39 7.19
CA GLY A 199 -14.29 8.82 7.42
C GLY A 199 -13.43 7.76 8.11
N ALA A 200 -13.98 6.60 8.47
CA ALA A 200 -13.22 5.48 9.02
C ALA A 200 -13.25 4.27 8.09
N ILE A 201 -12.09 3.64 7.95
CA ILE A 201 -11.96 2.34 7.30
C ILE A 201 -11.78 1.26 8.36
N THR A 202 -12.43 0.12 8.15
CA THR A 202 -12.24 -1.06 9.00
C THR A 202 -11.24 -2.01 8.36
N LEU A 203 -10.09 -2.18 9.02
CA LEU A 203 -9.12 -3.21 8.68
C LEU A 203 -9.58 -4.55 9.22
N SER A 204 -9.35 -5.59 8.43
CA SER A 204 -9.54 -6.98 8.83
C SER A 204 -8.27 -7.75 8.46
N ILE A 205 -7.52 -8.18 9.48
CA ILE A 205 -6.21 -8.84 9.32
C ILE A 205 -6.31 -10.26 9.86
N ASP A 206 -6.14 -11.25 9.00
CA ASP A 206 -6.08 -12.65 9.40
C ASP A 206 -4.81 -12.90 10.21
N ILE A 207 -4.96 -13.26 11.47
CA ILE A 207 -3.87 -13.64 12.37
C ILE A 207 -3.83 -15.17 12.44
N ALA A 208 -2.73 -15.74 12.01
CA ALA A 208 -2.46 -17.17 12.21
C ALA A 208 -1.96 -17.44 13.63
N SER A 209 -2.10 -18.68 14.12
CA SER A 209 -1.34 -19.11 15.30
C SER A 209 0.15 -19.09 14.99
N GLY A 210 0.95 -18.52 15.89
CA GLY A 210 2.39 -18.28 15.69
C GLY A 210 2.69 -16.84 15.27
N TRP A 211 3.79 -16.64 14.55
CA TRP A 211 4.29 -15.34 14.15
C TRP A 211 3.55 -14.75 12.94
N ASN A 212 3.19 -13.47 13.03
CA ASN A 212 2.52 -12.71 11.98
C ASN A 212 3.24 -11.38 11.79
N TRP A 213 3.45 -10.97 10.56
CA TRP A 213 3.98 -9.66 10.23
C TRP A 213 2.85 -8.81 9.66
N PHE A 214 2.53 -7.72 10.33
CA PHE A 214 1.45 -6.84 9.91
C PHE A 214 1.80 -5.37 10.07
N SER A 215 1.03 -4.52 9.43
CA SER A 215 1.05 -3.06 9.60
C SER A 215 -0.36 -2.49 9.60
N LEU A 216 -0.49 -1.24 9.96
CA LEU A 216 -1.73 -0.49 9.97
C LEU A 216 -1.61 0.68 8.99
N ASN A 217 -2.73 1.01 8.32
CA ASN A 217 -2.83 2.16 7.42
C ASN A 217 -4.05 3.04 7.74
N VAL A 218 -4.55 2.92 8.96
CA VAL A 218 -5.59 3.78 9.53
C VAL A 218 -5.16 4.25 10.91
N GLU A 219 -5.57 5.44 11.31
CA GLU A 219 -5.35 6.06 12.61
C GLU A 219 -6.65 6.14 13.41
N GLY A 220 -6.59 5.79 14.68
CA GLY A 220 -7.67 5.84 15.65
C GLY A 220 -7.10 5.89 17.05
N ASP A 221 -7.71 5.21 18.03
CA ASP A 221 -7.05 4.96 19.31
C ASP A 221 -5.97 3.91 19.13
N MET A 222 -4.75 4.39 18.84
CA MET A 222 -3.58 3.56 18.54
C MET A 222 -2.97 2.87 19.74
N SER A 223 -3.58 2.98 20.93
CA SER A 223 -3.14 2.20 22.09
C SER A 223 -3.20 0.70 21.77
N ILE A 224 -2.17 -0.05 22.19
CA ILE A 224 -2.11 -1.50 21.92
C ILE A 224 -3.36 -2.24 22.38
N GLY A 225 -3.96 -1.79 23.50
CA GLY A 225 -5.19 -2.38 24.02
C GLY A 225 -6.37 -2.20 23.08
N SER A 226 -6.50 -1.03 22.46
CA SER A 226 -7.60 -0.72 21.52
C SER A 226 -7.38 -1.41 20.17
N VAL A 227 -6.18 -1.38 19.63
CA VAL A 227 -5.88 -2.05 18.35
C VAL A 227 -6.11 -3.56 18.44
N MET A 228 -5.65 -4.20 19.54
CA MET A 228 -5.74 -5.65 19.72
C MET A 228 -7.07 -6.10 20.37
N ALA A 229 -8.03 -5.20 20.59
CA ALA A 229 -9.25 -5.47 21.33
C ALA A 229 -10.17 -6.54 20.70
N SER A 230 -10.13 -6.70 19.39
CA SER A 230 -10.93 -7.73 18.68
C SER A 230 -10.38 -9.15 18.84
N LEU A 231 -9.10 -9.30 19.21
CA LEU A 231 -8.46 -10.60 19.36
C LEU A 231 -8.80 -11.27 20.69
N THR A 232 -8.90 -12.59 20.65
CA THR A 232 -8.93 -13.44 21.83
C THR A 232 -7.51 -13.67 22.33
N SER A 233 -6.94 -12.63 23.01
CA SER A 233 -5.56 -12.68 23.49
C SER A 233 -5.36 -13.74 24.60
N SER A 234 -4.25 -14.45 24.53
CA SER A 234 -3.83 -15.51 25.46
C SER A 234 -2.60 -15.10 26.27
N ASP A 235 -2.42 -15.74 27.44
CA ASP A 235 -1.22 -15.52 28.25
C ASP A 235 0.05 -15.83 27.47
N GLY A 236 0.95 -14.84 27.37
CA GLY A 236 2.19 -14.95 26.64
C GLY A 236 2.14 -14.53 25.17
N ASP A 237 0.97 -14.14 24.63
CA ASP A 237 0.94 -13.50 23.31
C ASP A 237 1.88 -12.30 23.30
N PHE A 238 2.66 -12.16 22.26
CA PHE A 238 3.80 -11.25 22.22
C PHE A 238 3.84 -10.44 20.94
N ILE A 239 3.95 -9.12 21.06
CA ILE A 239 4.08 -8.20 19.92
C ILE A 239 5.34 -7.37 20.07
N LYS A 240 6.01 -7.10 18.93
CA LYS A 240 7.18 -6.21 18.90
C LYS A 240 7.20 -5.35 17.64
N SER A 241 7.72 -4.13 17.81
CA SER A 241 8.22 -3.26 16.75
C SER A 241 9.73 -3.44 16.59
N ALA A 242 10.38 -2.60 15.78
CA ALA A 242 11.83 -2.58 15.64
C ALA A 242 12.57 -2.23 16.96
N SER A 243 11.92 -1.53 17.90
CA SER A 243 12.58 -0.96 19.09
C SER A 243 11.92 -1.30 20.43
N ALA A 244 10.70 -1.79 20.43
CA ALA A 244 9.91 -2.03 21.63
C ALA A 244 9.08 -3.30 21.51
N SER A 245 8.63 -3.83 22.66
CA SER A 245 7.77 -5.02 22.70
C SER A 245 6.83 -4.98 23.89
N SER A 246 5.72 -5.74 23.79
CA SER A 246 4.77 -5.97 24.89
C SER A 246 4.26 -7.40 24.86
N THR A 247 3.95 -7.92 26.07
CA THR A 247 3.40 -9.26 26.27
C THR A 247 2.02 -9.14 26.91
N TYR A 248 1.11 -9.99 26.52
CA TYR A 248 -0.23 -10.05 27.10
C TYR A 248 -0.25 -10.93 28.35
N TYR A 249 -0.87 -10.42 29.40
CA TYR A 249 -1.16 -11.12 30.65
C TYR A 249 -2.65 -11.03 30.98
N PRO A 250 -3.35 -12.13 31.24
CA PRO A 250 -4.82 -12.13 31.41
C PRO A 250 -5.34 -11.19 32.50
N ASP A 251 -4.57 -10.99 33.58
CA ASP A 251 -4.97 -10.14 34.71
C ASP A 251 -4.60 -8.65 34.51
N PHE A 252 -3.73 -8.33 33.57
CA PHE A 252 -3.14 -6.99 33.42
C PHE A 252 -3.26 -6.41 31.99
N GLY A 253 -3.63 -7.24 31.00
CA GLY A 253 -3.61 -6.85 29.59
C GLY A 253 -2.21 -6.81 29.02
N TRP A 254 -1.98 -5.96 28.04
CA TRP A 254 -0.68 -5.76 27.39
C TRP A 254 0.27 -5.00 28.29
N TYR A 255 1.48 -5.54 28.51
CA TYR A 255 2.50 -4.97 29.36
C TYR A 255 3.89 -5.07 28.72
N GLY A 256 4.58 -3.93 28.62
CA GLY A 256 5.91 -3.83 28.02
C GLY A 256 6.31 -2.40 27.72
N GLY A 257 7.19 -2.21 26.76
CA GLY A 257 7.64 -0.89 26.28
C GLY A 257 6.93 -0.44 25.00
N LEU A 258 6.09 -1.29 24.40
CA LEU A 258 5.27 -0.96 23.24
C LEU A 258 3.85 -0.66 23.73
N ASP A 259 3.55 0.61 23.97
CA ASP A 259 2.26 1.07 24.50
C ASP A 259 1.30 1.50 23.39
N GLU A 260 1.83 2.01 22.29
CA GLU A 260 1.09 2.49 21.12
C GLU A 260 1.68 1.89 19.83
N LEU A 261 0.82 1.61 18.87
CA LEU A 261 1.19 1.24 17.51
C LEU A 261 1.16 2.48 16.63
N GLY A 262 1.84 2.45 15.48
CA GLY A 262 1.83 3.53 14.52
C GLY A 262 1.68 2.98 13.10
N VAL A 263 1.40 3.84 12.14
CA VAL A 263 1.15 3.46 10.75
C VAL A 263 2.42 3.33 9.90
N ILE A 264 3.52 3.99 10.31
CA ILE A 264 4.76 3.99 9.53
C ILE A 264 5.63 2.75 9.73
N GLY A 265 5.36 1.95 10.78
CA GLY A 265 6.14 0.76 11.12
C GLY A 265 5.35 -0.53 10.98
N MET A 266 6.06 -1.63 10.81
CA MET A 266 5.47 -2.97 10.90
C MET A 266 5.63 -3.55 12.30
N TYR A 267 4.84 -4.58 12.57
CA TYR A 267 4.84 -5.34 13.82
C TYR A 267 5.01 -6.83 13.55
N LYS A 268 5.77 -7.49 14.43
CA LYS A 268 5.81 -8.96 14.51
C LYS A 268 5.00 -9.38 15.73
N PHE A 269 3.94 -10.13 15.50
CA PHE A 269 3.02 -10.60 16.51
C PHE A 269 3.00 -12.12 16.58
N ASN A 270 3.30 -12.67 17.77
CA ASN A 270 3.18 -14.10 18.05
C ASN A 270 1.89 -14.34 18.81
N SER A 271 0.94 -15.00 18.17
CA SER A 271 -0.37 -15.34 18.73
C SER A 271 -0.47 -16.83 19.03
N ALA A 272 -1.01 -17.18 20.18
CA ALA A 272 -1.30 -18.59 20.52
C ALA A 272 -2.42 -19.16 19.64
N ASN A 273 -3.34 -18.33 19.15
CA ASN A 273 -4.51 -18.76 18.41
C ASN A 273 -4.62 -18.04 17.06
N ALA A 274 -5.19 -18.71 16.07
CA ALA A 274 -5.65 -18.04 14.87
C ALA A 274 -6.91 -17.22 15.19
N ASP A 275 -6.98 -15.97 14.73
CA ASP A 275 -8.07 -15.03 14.99
C ASP A 275 -8.13 -13.94 13.91
N LEU A 276 -9.11 -13.06 13.95
CA LEU A 276 -9.27 -11.92 13.06
C LEU A 276 -9.04 -10.62 13.85
N LEU A 277 -7.96 -9.90 13.52
CA LEU A 277 -7.74 -8.56 14.05
C LEU A 277 -8.62 -7.58 13.24
N VAL A 278 -9.54 -6.93 13.93
CA VAL A 278 -10.42 -5.92 13.37
C VAL A 278 -10.15 -4.59 14.06
N PHE A 279 -9.79 -3.58 13.28
CA PHE A 279 -9.50 -2.24 13.79
C PHE A 279 -10.01 -1.18 12.81
N SER A 280 -10.70 -0.15 13.32
CA SER A 280 -11.26 0.93 12.51
C SER A 280 -10.59 2.26 12.85
N GLY A 281 -10.37 3.07 11.83
CA GLY A 281 -9.79 4.40 12.00
C GLY A 281 -9.87 5.22 10.71
N ALA A 282 -9.43 6.48 10.76
CA ALA A 282 -9.30 7.32 9.59
C ALA A 282 -8.20 6.76 8.67
N PRO A 283 -8.43 6.69 7.35
CA PRO A 283 -7.39 6.31 6.41
C PRO A 283 -6.23 7.30 6.46
N VAL A 284 -5.02 6.77 6.41
CA VAL A 284 -3.81 7.60 6.36
C VAL A 284 -3.57 8.09 4.93
N ASP A 285 -3.29 9.37 4.75
CA ASP A 285 -2.80 9.87 3.46
C ASP A 285 -1.30 9.54 3.30
N PRO A 286 -0.94 8.64 2.37
CA PRO A 286 0.45 8.22 2.19
C PRO A 286 1.39 9.37 1.81
N LEU A 287 0.87 10.37 1.07
CA LEU A 287 1.67 11.53 0.63
C LEU A 287 2.05 12.45 1.80
N SER A 288 1.21 12.49 2.83
CA SER A 288 1.44 13.28 4.05
C SER A 288 2.13 12.50 5.16
N THR A 289 2.44 11.21 4.94
CA THR A 289 3.01 10.31 5.94
C THR A 289 4.34 9.72 5.47
N PRO A 290 5.40 10.56 5.31
CA PRO A 290 6.71 10.10 4.88
C PRO A 290 7.39 9.26 5.97
N ILE A 291 8.20 8.28 5.55
CA ILE A 291 8.96 7.39 6.41
C ILE A 291 10.45 7.65 6.22
N ASP A 292 11.15 8.04 7.28
CA ASP A 292 12.59 8.23 7.23
C ASP A 292 13.31 6.87 7.31
N LEU A 293 14.12 6.58 6.30
CA LEU A 293 14.92 5.37 6.19
C LEU A 293 16.34 5.60 6.64
N ALA A 294 16.83 4.73 7.50
CA ALA A 294 18.26 4.64 7.83
C ALA A 294 18.97 3.64 6.89
N SER A 295 20.28 3.79 6.70
CA SER A 295 21.10 2.75 6.06
C SER A 295 21.00 1.45 6.85
N GLY A 296 20.85 0.32 6.16
CA GLY A 296 20.59 -1.00 6.71
C GLY A 296 19.09 -1.31 6.80
N TRP A 297 18.68 -2.14 7.75
CA TRP A 297 17.32 -2.63 7.88
C TRP A 297 16.34 -1.61 8.48
N ASN A 298 15.19 -1.44 7.83
CA ASN A 298 14.06 -0.62 8.26
C ASN A 298 12.80 -1.49 8.31
N TRP A 299 11.99 -1.32 9.34
CA TRP A 299 10.71 -1.99 9.52
C TRP A 299 9.59 -1.06 9.08
N LEU A 300 8.89 -1.42 8.00
CA LEU A 300 7.97 -0.53 7.30
C LEU A 300 6.53 -0.97 7.41
N GLY A 301 5.64 -0.03 7.74
CA GLY A 301 4.22 -0.12 7.46
C GLY A 301 3.95 0.26 5.99
N PHE A 302 2.84 -0.23 5.46
CA PHE A 302 2.35 0.14 4.14
C PHE A 302 1.11 1.04 4.31
N THR A 303 1.27 2.35 4.10
CA THR A 303 0.24 3.35 4.36
C THR A 303 -0.84 3.49 3.28
N PRO A 304 -0.62 3.10 2.00
CA PRO A 304 -1.66 3.15 0.98
C PRO A 304 -2.87 2.26 1.31
N GLN A 305 -4.04 2.63 0.79
CA GLN A 305 -5.29 1.89 0.99
C GLN A 305 -5.49 0.75 -0.03
N ASN A 306 -4.75 0.76 -1.13
CA ASN A 306 -4.80 -0.24 -2.19
C ASN A 306 -3.42 -0.83 -2.45
N ASP A 307 -3.39 -2.03 -3.01
CA ASP A 307 -2.17 -2.72 -3.43
C ASP A 307 -1.43 -1.90 -4.49
N GLY A 308 -0.11 -1.99 -4.47
CA GLY A 308 0.75 -1.36 -5.47
C GLY A 308 1.92 -2.25 -5.87
N ALA A 309 2.40 -2.12 -7.11
CA ALA A 309 3.63 -2.79 -7.52
C ALA A 309 4.80 -2.34 -6.62
N THR A 310 5.64 -3.27 -6.19
CA THR A 310 6.79 -2.98 -5.32
C THR A 310 7.69 -1.88 -5.89
N ALA A 311 7.88 -1.87 -7.21
CA ALA A 311 8.69 -0.86 -7.89
C ALA A 311 8.06 0.55 -7.80
N ASP A 312 6.74 0.65 -7.92
CA ASP A 312 6.01 1.91 -7.86
C ASP A 312 5.89 2.40 -6.40
N ALA A 313 5.68 1.49 -5.46
CA ALA A 313 5.63 1.80 -4.03
C ALA A 313 6.95 2.38 -3.52
N LEU A 314 8.08 1.92 -4.04
CA LEU A 314 9.41 2.36 -3.64
C LEU A 314 10.03 3.41 -4.57
N VAL A 315 9.25 4.03 -5.46
CA VAL A 315 9.77 4.98 -6.46
C VAL A 315 10.41 6.23 -5.86
N SER A 316 10.00 6.62 -4.66
CA SER A 316 10.47 7.86 -3.98
C SER A 316 11.85 7.72 -3.31
N ILE A 317 12.34 6.52 -3.07
CA ILE A 317 13.63 6.30 -2.39
C ILE A 317 14.82 6.35 -3.34
N THR A 318 16.00 6.63 -2.79
CA THR A 318 17.26 6.43 -3.51
C THR A 318 17.63 4.96 -3.44
N THR A 319 17.60 4.27 -4.58
CA THR A 319 17.92 2.85 -4.67
C THR A 319 19.36 2.61 -5.10
N ASN A 320 19.98 1.57 -4.55
CA ASN A 320 21.33 1.12 -4.87
C ASN A 320 21.31 -0.36 -5.22
N GLU A 321 22.32 -0.81 -5.98
CA GLU A 321 22.54 -2.23 -6.30
C GLU A 321 22.56 -3.07 -5.02
N GLY A 322 21.70 -4.10 -4.97
CA GLY A 322 21.59 -5.00 -3.83
C GLY A 322 20.68 -4.51 -2.69
N ASP A 323 20.03 -3.35 -2.82
CA ASP A 323 18.96 -2.99 -1.89
C ASP A 323 17.88 -4.09 -1.92
N PHE A 324 17.31 -4.39 -0.76
CA PHE A 324 16.53 -5.61 -0.59
C PHE A 324 15.27 -5.37 0.24
N ILE A 325 14.13 -5.86 -0.24
CA ILE A 325 12.87 -5.82 0.48
C ILE A 325 12.30 -7.22 0.67
N LYS A 326 11.68 -7.45 1.83
CA LYS A 326 10.96 -8.69 2.15
C LYS A 326 9.73 -8.42 3.01
N ASN A 327 8.73 -9.29 2.88
CA ASN A 327 7.70 -9.52 3.89
C ASN A 327 7.95 -10.86 4.58
N GLN A 328 6.96 -11.44 5.24
CA GLN A 328 7.13 -12.71 5.92
C GLN A 328 7.40 -13.88 4.96
N GLY A 329 6.85 -13.86 3.74
CA GLY A 329 6.87 -14.99 2.82
C GLY A 329 7.60 -14.78 1.49
N ALA A 330 7.93 -13.54 1.12
CA ALA A 330 8.51 -13.20 -0.18
C ALA A 330 9.54 -12.09 -0.08
N SER A 331 10.37 -11.94 -1.11
CA SER A 331 11.41 -10.92 -1.18
C SER A 331 11.70 -10.47 -2.60
N SER A 332 12.29 -9.27 -2.75
CA SER A 332 12.82 -8.76 -4.02
C SER A 332 14.11 -7.98 -3.79
N THR A 333 15.01 -8.04 -4.76
CA THR A 333 16.31 -7.35 -4.80
C THR A 333 16.28 -6.26 -5.86
N TYR A 334 16.89 -5.13 -5.60
CA TYR A 334 17.06 -4.06 -6.58
C TYR A 334 18.33 -4.26 -7.42
N TYR A 335 18.17 -4.17 -8.72
CA TYR A 335 19.25 -4.21 -9.71
C TYR A 335 19.28 -2.88 -10.47
N SER A 336 20.40 -2.17 -10.45
CA SER A 336 20.53 -0.78 -10.91
C SER A 336 20.05 -0.52 -12.34
N ASP A 337 20.23 -1.50 -13.24
CA ASP A 337 19.83 -1.39 -14.65
C ASP A 337 18.40 -1.91 -14.92
N PHE A 338 17.76 -2.58 -13.93
CA PHE A 338 16.55 -3.38 -14.16
C PHE A 338 15.42 -3.12 -13.15
N GLY A 339 15.71 -2.50 -12.00
CA GLY A 339 14.75 -2.24 -10.93
C GLY A 339 14.59 -3.42 -9.96
N TRP A 340 13.46 -3.46 -9.27
CA TRP A 340 13.13 -4.51 -8.29
C TRP A 340 12.75 -5.81 -8.98
N TYR A 341 13.36 -6.92 -8.56
CA TYR A 341 13.09 -8.25 -9.09
C TYR A 341 13.14 -9.32 -8.00
N GLY A 342 12.13 -10.20 -7.97
CA GLY A 342 11.98 -11.28 -6.99
C GLY A 342 10.55 -11.74 -6.86
N GLY A 343 10.26 -12.47 -5.79
CA GLY A 343 8.92 -13.00 -5.50
C GLY A 343 7.97 -11.97 -4.85
N LEU A 344 8.49 -10.84 -4.35
CA LEU A 344 7.69 -9.75 -3.81
C LEU A 344 7.44 -8.70 -4.90
N GLU A 345 6.45 -8.98 -5.74
CA GLU A 345 6.08 -8.10 -6.86
C GLU A 345 5.08 -7.01 -6.46
N VAL A 346 4.30 -7.25 -5.41
CA VAL A 346 3.20 -6.39 -4.93
C VAL A 346 3.34 -6.15 -3.44
N MET A 347 3.19 -4.91 -3.02
CA MET A 347 2.99 -4.51 -1.63
C MET A 347 1.50 -4.26 -1.39
N ALA A 348 1.00 -4.72 -0.25
CA ALA A 348 -0.43 -4.70 0.07
C ALA A 348 -0.72 -4.06 1.44
N PRO A 349 -1.90 -3.44 1.61
CA PRO A 349 -2.39 -2.99 2.92
C PRO A 349 -2.31 -4.11 3.95
N THR A 350 -2.07 -3.73 5.20
CA THR A 350 -2.00 -4.61 6.37
C THR A 350 -0.78 -5.55 6.43
N GLU A 351 -0.02 -5.72 5.36
CA GLU A 351 1.22 -6.48 5.40
C GLU A 351 2.38 -5.67 6.00
N GLY A 352 3.30 -6.34 6.69
CA GLY A 352 4.52 -5.75 7.24
C GLY A 352 5.74 -6.04 6.39
N TYR A 353 6.62 -5.05 6.22
CA TYR A 353 7.79 -5.15 5.35
C TYR A 353 9.09 -4.81 6.07
N MET A 354 10.17 -5.45 5.66
CA MET A 354 11.53 -5.09 6.04
C MET A 354 12.31 -4.69 4.79
N LEU A 355 12.85 -3.47 4.79
CA LEU A 355 13.64 -2.90 3.70
C LEU A 355 15.07 -2.63 4.16
N SER A 356 16.05 -3.23 3.49
CA SER A 356 17.47 -2.93 3.66
C SER A 356 17.95 -2.04 2.53
N VAL A 357 18.46 -0.86 2.87
CA VAL A 357 18.99 0.12 1.91
C VAL A 357 20.44 0.47 2.24
N ALA A 358 21.26 0.65 1.20
CA ALA A 358 22.66 1.04 1.36
C ALA A 358 22.78 2.46 1.91
N GLU A 359 21.91 3.37 1.50
CA GLU A 359 21.89 4.77 1.90
C GLU A 359 20.51 5.15 2.46
N GLY A 360 20.50 5.97 3.54
CA GLY A 360 19.27 6.50 4.10
C GLY A 360 18.62 7.51 3.16
N SER A 361 17.28 7.49 3.14
CA SER A 361 16.45 8.41 2.35
C SER A 361 15.08 8.55 3.00
N THR A 362 14.15 9.26 2.38
CA THR A 362 12.77 9.35 2.86
C THR A 362 11.86 8.62 1.88
N LEU A 363 11.09 7.66 2.37
CA LEU A 363 10.07 6.95 1.61
C LEU A 363 8.74 7.69 1.74
N THR A 364 8.15 8.04 0.60
CA THR A 364 6.77 8.55 0.52
C THR A 364 6.04 7.65 -0.46
N TYR A 365 5.08 6.89 0.03
CA TYR A 365 4.27 6.03 -0.83
C TYR A 365 3.34 6.88 -1.70
N PRO A 366 3.12 6.50 -2.97
CA PRO A 366 2.06 7.11 -3.79
C PRO A 366 0.68 6.63 -3.34
N ASN A 367 -0.37 7.37 -3.72
CA ASN A 367 -1.73 6.87 -3.67
C ASN A 367 -1.97 5.92 -4.84
N PHE A 368 -2.40 4.69 -4.55
CA PHE A 368 -2.82 3.71 -5.55
C PHE A 368 -4.34 3.76 -5.70
N GLY A 369 -4.83 3.83 -6.95
CA GLY A 369 -6.26 3.75 -7.24
C GLY A 369 -6.79 2.31 -7.09
N ALA A 370 -8.11 2.16 -6.95
CA ALA A 370 -8.74 0.83 -6.93
C ALA A 370 -8.52 0.04 -8.24
N ASP A 371 -8.31 0.74 -9.36
CA ASP A 371 -8.02 0.14 -10.67
C ASP A 371 -6.54 -0.33 -10.77
N ASP A 372 -5.68 0.14 -9.87
CA ASP A 372 -4.26 -0.27 -9.79
C ASP A 372 -4.08 -1.57 -8.99
N ALA A 373 -5.16 -2.06 -8.35
CA ALA A 373 -5.15 -3.30 -7.59
C ALA A 373 -4.72 -4.49 -8.47
N LEU A 374 -3.53 -5.00 -8.22
CA LEU A 374 -2.98 -6.12 -8.95
C LEU A 374 -3.61 -7.41 -8.41
N THR A 375 -4.34 -8.14 -9.26
CA THR A 375 -4.87 -9.45 -8.92
C THR A 375 -3.71 -10.41 -8.63
N ARG A 376 -3.51 -10.73 -7.36
CA ARG A 376 -2.67 -11.86 -6.94
C ARG A 376 -3.33 -13.15 -7.43
N GLU A 377 -2.93 -13.68 -8.57
CA GLU A 377 -3.21 -15.06 -8.90
C GLU A 377 -2.36 -15.95 -7.97
N LYS A 378 -2.96 -16.42 -6.87
CA LYS A 378 -2.45 -17.60 -6.17
C LYS A 378 -2.62 -18.78 -7.10
N SER A 379 -1.59 -19.07 -7.88
CA SER A 379 -1.48 -20.36 -8.57
C SER A 379 -1.18 -21.42 -7.50
N GLU A 380 -2.21 -22.04 -6.96
CA GLU A 380 -2.04 -23.32 -6.25
C GLU A 380 -1.61 -24.35 -7.31
N LYS A 381 -0.31 -24.52 -7.48
CA LYS A 381 0.22 -25.64 -8.24
C LYS A 381 0.23 -26.87 -7.34
N ASP A 382 -0.34 -27.96 -7.82
CA ASP A 382 -0.21 -29.26 -7.16
C ASP A 382 1.28 -29.65 -7.10
N MET A 383 1.84 -29.72 -5.91
CA MET A 383 3.22 -30.16 -5.69
C MET A 383 3.36 -31.66 -6.04
N PRO A 384 4.51 -32.09 -6.61
CA PRO A 384 4.78 -33.48 -6.84
C PRO A 384 4.69 -34.30 -5.54
N VAL A 385 4.11 -35.50 -5.60
CA VAL A 385 3.94 -36.39 -4.43
C VAL A 385 5.28 -36.67 -3.72
N ALA A 386 6.40 -36.69 -4.46
CA ALA A 386 7.75 -36.91 -3.88
C ALA A 386 8.23 -35.84 -2.92
N VAL A 387 7.66 -34.64 -2.98
CA VAL A 387 8.02 -33.48 -2.15
C VAL A 387 6.80 -32.85 -1.47
N SER A 388 5.70 -33.58 -1.40
CA SER A 388 4.47 -33.11 -0.76
C SER A 388 4.60 -32.88 0.75
N ASP A 389 5.67 -33.38 1.35
CA ASP A 389 6.05 -33.17 2.75
C ASP A 389 7.05 -32.01 2.96
N TRP A 390 7.45 -31.32 1.87
CA TRP A 390 8.29 -30.12 1.95
C TRP A 390 7.41 -28.89 2.17
N GLU A 391 6.69 -28.88 3.26
CA GLU A 391 5.85 -27.75 3.63
C GLU A 391 6.56 -26.88 4.67
N VAL A 392 6.44 -25.56 4.51
CA VAL A 392 6.92 -24.60 5.48
C VAL A 392 5.75 -23.73 5.91
N ASN A 393 5.35 -23.82 7.17
CA ASN A 393 4.48 -22.83 7.77
C ASN A 393 5.35 -21.71 8.36
N TYR A 394 5.51 -20.61 7.64
CA TYR A 394 6.36 -19.50 8.11
C TYR A 394 5.85 -18.85 9.40
N HIS A 395 4.60 -19.07 9.81
CA HIS A 395 4.08 -18.61 11.09
C HIS A 395 4.70 -19.34 12.30
N ASP A 396 5.33 -20.50 12.10
CA ASP A 396 5.99 -21.23 13.17
C ASP A 396 7.34 -20.59 13.58
N TYR A 397 7.83 -19.58 12.82
CA TYR A 397 9.18 -19.03 12.96
C TYR A 397 9.19 -17.52 13.17
N GLU A 398 10.05 -17.09 14.11
CA GLU A 398 10.25 -15.67 14.43
C GLU A 398 11.12 -14.94 13.40
N PHE A 399 12.15 -15.62 12.88
CA PHE A 399 13.16 -15.04 12.00
C PHE A 399 13.08 -15.65 10.61
N ASN A 400 13.42 -14.83 9.61
CA ASN A 400 13.63 -15.29 8.26
C ASN A 400 14.90 -14.70 7.66
N GLY A 401 15.41 -15.35 6.62
CA GLY A 401 16.51 -14.91 5.77
C GLY A 401 16.21 -15.26 4.32
N HIS A 402 17.06 -14.86 3.42
CA HIS A 402 16.92 -15.12 1.99
C HIS A 402 18.21 -15.67 1.39
N ILE A 403 18.08 -16.67 0.54
CA ILE A 403 19.17 -17.26 -0.21
C ILE A 403 18.79 -17.34 -1.69
N THR A 404 19.55 -16.69 -2.55
CA THR A 404 19.44 -16.88 -4.00
C THR A 404 20.40 -17.98 -4.42
N MET A 405 19.87 -19.06 -4.96
CA MET A 405 20.62 -20.28 -5.25
C MET A 405 20.59 -20.64 -6.72
N SER A 406 21.61 -21.34 -7.16
CA SER A 406 21.65 -22.01 -8.46
C SER A 406 22.17 -23.44 -8.33
N ILE A 407 21.87 -24.24 -9.33
CA ILE A 407 22.36 -25.62 -9.43
C ILE A 407 23.13 -25.76 -10.73
N ASP A 408 24.33 -26.31 -10.64
CA ASP A 408 25.11 -26.59 -11.84
C ASP A 408 24.42 -27.58 -12.78
N SER A 409 24.39 -27.25 -14.05
CA SER A 409 24.13 -28.14 -15.17
C SER A 409 22.70 -28.60 -15.46
N ARG A 410 21.63 -27.77 -15.25
CA ARG A 410 20.33 -28.17 -15.71
C ARG A 410 19.53 -27.08 -16.41
N GLU A 411 19.20 -27.32 -17.67
CA GLU A 411 18.61 -26.28 -18.51
C GLU A 411 17.08 -26.25 -18.56
N ASP A 412 16.30 -27.31 -18.32
CA ASP A 412 14.89 -27.29 -18.77
C ASP A 412 13.87 -28.07 -17.93
N SER A 413 13.60 -27.69 -16.69
CA SER A 413 12.41 -28.20 -16.03
C SER A 413 11.67 -27.14 -15.21
N HIS A 414 10.37 -26.98 -15.48
CA HIS A 414 9.49 -26.03 -14.79
C HIS A 414 8.90 -26.53 -13.46
N SER A 415 9.29 -27.73 -13.01
CA SER A 415 8.72 -28.39 -11.83
C SER A 415 9.79 -28.90 -10.87
N ASP A 416 10.96 -28.26 -10.88
CA ASP A 416 12.03 -28.56 -9.95
C ASP A 416 11.90 -27.68 -8.71
N TYR A 417 12.22 -28.25 -7.55
CA TYR A 417 12.13 -27.56 -6.25
C TYR A 417 13.46 -27.65 -5.52
N ILE A 418 13.83 -26.58 -4.80
CA ILE A 418 14.86 -26.58 -3.77
C ILE A 418 14.22 -26.36 -2.42
N ALA A 419 14.70 -27.11 -1.41
CA ALA A 419 14.33 -26.87 -0.03
C ALA A 419 15.54 -26.83 0.89
N ALA A 420 15.47 -25.97 1.90
CA ALA A 420 16.41 -25.88 3.00
C ALA A 420 15.87 -26.64 4.22
N PHE A 421 16.75 -27.34 4.94
CA PHE A 421 16.41 -28.16 6.09
C PHE A 421 17.32 -27.90 7.29
N VAL A 422 16.75 -28.01 8.50
CA VAL A 422 17.48 -28.19 9.74
C VAL A 422 17.11 -29.57 10.28
N GLY A 423 18.07 -30.50 10.27
CA GLY A 423 17.75 -31.91 10.50
C GLY A 423 16.79 -32.44 9.42
N ASP A 424 15.61 -32.91 9.83
CA ASP A 424 14.57 -33.41 8.92
C ASP A 424 13.44 -32.38 8.68
N GLU A 425 13.51 -31.22 9.31
CA GLU A 425 12.48 -30.18 9.23
C GLU A 425 12.74 -29.22 8.07
N CYS A 426 11.74 -29.07 7.19
CA CYS A 426 11.81 -28.11 6.08
C CYS A 426 11.72 -26.68 6.60
N ARG A 427 12.70 -25.86 6.25
CA ARG A 427 12.86 -24.47 6.71
C ARG A 427 12.77 -23.46 5.58
N GLY A 428 12.62 -23.91 4.36
CA GLY A 428 12.49 -23.05 3.18
C GLY A 428 12.25 -23.90 1.94
N LEU A 429 11.43 -23.40 1.04
CA LEU A 429 11.09 -24.04 -0.23
C LEU A 429 10.99 -22.99 -1.33
N ALA A 430 11.53 -23.28 -2.51
CA ALA A 430 11.38 -22.45 -3.69
C ALA A 430 11.24 -23.29 -4.95
N GLU A 431 10.42 -22.77 -5.85
CA GLU A 431 10.37 -23.19 -7.24
C GLU A 431 11.47 -22.50 -8.05
N ARG A 432 11.79 -23.08 -9.19
CA ARG A 432 12.72 -22.49 -10.16
C ARG A 432 12.15 -21.21 -10.77
N MET A 433 12.93 -20.15 -10.78
CA MET A 433 12.61 -18.85 -11.35
C MET A 433 13.60 -18.49 -12.46
N TYR A 434 13.10 -17.96 -13.58
CA TYR A 434 13.96 -17.45 -14.64
C TYR A 434 14.42 -16.04 -14.32
N PHE A 435 15.73 -15.79 -14.33
CA PHE A 435 16.34 -14.48 -14.14
C PHE A 435 16.72 -13.89 -15.51
N PRO A 436 15.90 -12.95 -16.05
CA PRO A 436 16.05 -12.49 -17.43
C PRO A 436 17.32 -11.68 -17.67
N PHE A 437 17.86 -11.08 -16.62
CA PHE A 437 19.03 -10.19 -16.75
C PHE A 437 20.35 -10.96 -16.88
N GLY A 438 20.41 -12.17 -16.37
CA GLY A 438 21.53 -13.08 -16.51
C GLY A 438 21.27 -14.20 -17.53
N ASP A 439 20.08 -14.25 -18.18
CA ASP A 439 19.63 -15.36 -19.03
C ASP A 439 19.86 -16.71 -18.33
N SER A 440 19.47 -16.79 -17.05
CA SER A 440 19.77 -17.92 -16.18
C SER A 440 18.55 -18.32 -15.36
N TYR A 441 18.63 -19.47 -14.71
CA TYR A 441 17.63 -19.89 -13.76
C TYR A 441 18.18 -19.90 -12.34
N MET A 442 17.37 -19.49 -11.38
CA MET A 442 17.72 -19.44 -9.98
C MET A 442 16.56 -19.88 -9.09
N TYR A 443 16.83 -20.03 -7.80
CA TYR A 443 15.86 -20.30 -6.76
C TYR A 443 15.96 -19.22 -5.70
N SER A 444 14.88 -18.49 -5.47
CA SER A 444 14.75 -17.47 -4.45
C SER A 444 14.11 -18.10 -3.21
N VAL A 445 14.92 -18.48 -2.24
CA VAL A 445 14.50 -19.28 -1.09
C VAL A 445 14.40 -18.42 0.16
N MET A 446 13.18 -18.22 0.67
CA MET A 446 13.01 -17.72 2.03
C MET A 446 13.27 -18.86 3.01
N VAL A 447 14.12 -18.63 4.00
CA VAL A 447 14.50 -19.61 5.04
C VAL A 447 14.14 -19.09 6.42
N TYR A 448 13.74 -19.98 7.33
CA TYR A 448 13.10 -19.63 8.59
C TYR A 448 13.76 -20.31 9.78
N SER A 449 13.80 -19.62 10.93
CA SER A 449 14.34 -20.12 12.19
C SER A 449 13.69 -19.45 13.41
N ASN A 450 13.66 -20.16 14.52
CA ASN A 450 13.37 -19.60 15.85
C ASN A 450 14.63 -19.19 16.62
N LEU A 451 15.82 -19.43 16.06
CA LEU A 451 17.09 -18.93 16.58
C LEU A 451 17.60 -17.80 15.69
N ALA A 452 18.07 -16.72 16.31
CA ALA A 452 18.61 -15.59 15.58
C ALA A 452 19.87 -15.95 14.77
N ASP A 453 20.62 -16.98 15.20
CA ASP A 453 21.82 -17.49 14.55
C ASP A 453 22.12 -18.94 14.92
N GLY A 454 23.01 -19.58 14.17
CA GLY A 454 23.68 -20.83 14.51
C GLY A 454 22.96 -22.12 14.16
N GLU A 455 21.83 -22.10 13.43
CA GLU A 455 21.26 -23.31 12.83
C GLU A 455 21.90 -23.59 11.47
N GLU A 456 22.44 -24.80 11.27
CA GLU A 456 23.02 -25.25 10.01
C GLU A 456 21.92 -25.64 9.02
N LEU A 457 21.77 -24.90 7.93
CA LEU A 457 20.88 -25.20 6.82
C LEU A 457 21.55 -26.16 5.86
N ARG A 458 20.84 -27.23 5.48
CA ARG A 458 21.20 -28.22 4.46
C ARG A 458 20.19 -28.17 3.33
N PHE A 459 20.62 -28.56 2.13
CA PHE A 459 19.80 -28.37 0.93
C PHE A 459 19.47 -29.68 0.24
N LYS A 460 18.21 -29.80 -0.19
CA LYS A 460 17.71 -30.89 -1.01
C LYS A 460 17.07 -30.32 -2.28
N TYR A 461 17.27 -31.00 -3.37
CA TYR A 461 16.75 -30.65 -4.68
C TYR A 461 15.92 -31.79 -5.25
N TYR A 462 14.73 -31.47 -5.70
CA TYR A 462 13.87 -32.39 -6.45
C TYR A 462 14.05 -32.20 -7.93
N ASP A 463 14.58 -33.22 -8.59
CA ASP A 463 14.75 -33.31 -10.03
C ASP A 463 13.50 -33.90 -10.66
N SER A 464 12.63 -33.06 -11.22
CA SER A 464 11.34 -33.49 -11.79
C SER A 464 11.49 -34.36 -13.05
N ALA A 465 12.60 -34.29 -13.77
CA ALA A 465 12.80 -35.09 -14.98
C ALA A 465 13.11 -36.56 -14.70
N ILE A 466 13.73 -36.84 -13.55
CA ILE A 466 14.03 -38.23 -13.13
C ILE A 466 13.19 -38.66 -11.92
N GLY A 467 12.49 -37.73 -11.27
CA GLY A 467 11.66 -37.96 -10.10
C GLY A 467 12.45 -38.32 -8.84
N GLU A 468 13.69 -37.84 -8.73
CA GLU A 468 14.58 -38.13 -7.61
C GLU A 468 14.90 -36.90 -6.77
N ILE A 469 15.16 -37.11 -5.47
CA ILE A 469 15.66 -36.10 -4.55
C ILE A 469 17.18 -36.24 -4.42
N VAL A 470 17.89 -35.13 -4.59
CA VAL A 470 19.34 -35.02 -4.46
C VAL A 470 19.67 -34.22 -3.21
N GLU A 471 20.51 -34.75 -2.32
CA GLU A 471 21.06 -34.01 -1.18
C GLU A 471 22.39 -33.41 -1.57
N TYR A 472 22.64 -32.16 -1.11
CA TYR A 472 23.86 -31.43 -1.35
C TYR A 472 24.72 -31.39 -0.07
N ALA A 473 26.03 -31.28 -0.24
CA ALA A 473 26.97 -31.23 0.88
C ALA A 473 27.17 -29.80 1.42
N GLU A 474 26.86 -28.80 0.62
CA GLU A 474 26.97 -27.40 1.02
C GLU A 474 25.98 -27.10 2.12
N THR A 475 26.44 -26.32 3.10
CA THR A 475 25.62 -25.84 4.21
C THR A 475 25.80 -24.35 4.42
N ILE A 476 24.83 -23.72 5.04
CA ILE A 476 24.89 -22.32 5.45
C ILE A 476 24.42 -22.23 6.90
N ASP A 477 25.17 -21.53 7.74
CA ASP A 477 24.69 -21.17 9.06
C ASP A 477 23.64 -20.06 8.96
N PHE A 478 22.46 -20.31 9.48
CA PHE A 478 21.39 -19.33 9.50
C PHE A 478 21.76 -18.14 10.40
N THR A 479 21.51 -16.96 9.91
CA THR A 479 21.52 -15.70 10.68
C THR A 479 20.26 -14.91 10.34
N SER A 480 19.59 -14.36 11.34
CA SER A 480 18.40 -13.52 11.16
C SER A 480 18.68 -12.40 10.14
N ASP A 481 17.76 -12.22 9.22
CA ASP A 481 17.80 -11.21 8.18
C ASP A 481 18.98 -11.33 7.20
N MET A 482 19.62 -12.51 7.13
CA MET A 482 20.67 -12.75 6.15
C MET A 482 20.17 -12.63 4.72
N ILE A 483 21.04 -12.13 3.84
CA ILE A 483 20.87 -12.12 2.40
C ILE A 483 22.09 -12.80 1.80
N VAL A 484 21.90 -13.96 1.18
CA VAL A 484 22.99 -14.75 0.59
C VAL A 484 22.77 -14.87 -0.90
N GLY A 485 23.70 -14.34 -1.66
CA GLY A 485 23.64 -14.32 -3.12
C GLY A 485 22.59 -13.34 -3.67
N ASP A 486 22.65 -13.17 -4.97
CA ASP A 486 21.74 -12.38 -5.80
C ASP A 486 21.60 -13.05 -7.18
N GLY A 487 20.83 -12.44 -8.11
CA GLY A 487 20.60 -13.04 -9.42
C GLY A 487 21.86 -13.21 -10.31
N PHE A 488 22.92 -12.44 -10.03
CA PHE A 488 24.20 -12.53 -10.75
C PHE A 488 25.23 -13.38 -9.99
N ASN A 489 25.14 -13.44 -8.65
CA ASN A 489 26.08 -14.13 -7.77
C ASN A 489 25.32 -15.07 -6.85
N THR A 490 24.79 -16.15 -7.40
CA THR A 490 24.00 -17.12 -6.65
C THR A 490 24.87 -17.97 -5.72
N PHE A 491 24.30 -18.44 -4.61
CA PHE A 491 24.87 -19.55 -3.86
C PHE A 491 24.72 -20.83 -4.67
N ASN A 492 25.84 -21.31 -5.20
CA ASN A 492 25.83 -22.44 -6.11
C ASN A 492 25.89 -23.77 -5.34
N LEU A 493 24.91 -24.63 -5.61
CA LEU A 493 24.93 -26.02 -5.13
C LEU A 493 25.59 -26.90 -6.19
N SER A 494 26.73 -27.45 -5.84
CA SER A 494 27.47 -28.38 -6.69
C SER A 494 27.12 -29.83 -6.28
N ARG A 495 26.67 -30.61 -7.24
CA ARG A 495 26.42 -32.03 -7.00
C ARG A 495 27.74 -32.69 -6.60
N GLU A 496 27.94 -33.00 -5.30
CA GLU A 496 28.93 -34.02 -4.96
C GLU A 496 28.47 -35.30 -5.61
N VAL A 497 29.09 -35.61 -6.74
CA VAL A 497 28.93 -36.89 -7.39
C VAL A 497 29.53 -37.91 -6.44
N GLY A 498 28.70 -38.48 -5.57
CA GLY A 498 29.00 -39.76 -4.98
C GLY A 498 29.34 -40.72 -6.12
N ASP A 499 30.63 -41.00 -6.30
CA ASP A 499 31.17 -42.03 -7.17
C ASP A 499 31.05 -41.86 -8.71
N LEU A 500 31.18 -40.66 -9.26
CA LEU A 500 31.83 -40.50 -10.55
C LEU A 500 32.89 -39.39 -10.41
N GLN A 501 34.09 -39.78 -9.98
CA GLN A 501 35.29 -39.00 -10.18
C GLN A 501 35.48 -38.79 -11.67
N GLN A 502 34.89 -37.74 -12.25
CA GLN A 502 35.64 -37.04 -13.31
C GLN A 502 36.78 -36.34 -12.58
N PRO A 503 38.03 -36.70 -12.84
CA PRO A 503 39.16 -36.01 -12.22
C PRO A 503 39.01 -34.53 -12.57
N MET A 504 38.95 -33.64 -11.57
CA MET A 504 39.15 -32.22 -11.79
C MET A 504 40.50 -32.12 -12.52
N THR A 505 40.48 -31.60 -13.72
CA THR A 505 41.71 -31.34 -14.47
C THR A 505 42.09 -29.89 -14.25
N TYR A 506 43.37 -29.62 -14.13
CA TYR A 506 43.84 -28.24 -14.16
C TYR A 506 43.28 -27.52 -15.40
N GLY A 507 42.76 -26.32 -15.21
CA GLY A 507 42.18 -25.53 -16.30
C GLY A 507 42.00 -24.06 -15.93
N ILE A 508 41.71 -23.26 -16.93
CA ILE A 508 41.26 -21.88 -16.82
C ILE A 508 40.07 -21.71 -17.79
N SER A 509 38.97 -21.19 -17.32
CA SER A 509 37.80 -20.93 -18.14
C SER A 509 38.03 -19.73 -19.08
N ASP A 510 37.21 -19.59 -20.09
CA ASP A 510 37.24 -18.41 -20.95
C ASP A 510 36.86 -17.15 -20.13
N ALA A 511 37.65 -16.09 -20.31
CA ALA A 511 37.37 -14.81 -19.66
C ALA A 511 36.11 -14.17 -20.26
N TYR A 512 35.24 -13.70 -19.41
CA TYR A 512 34.02 -13.00 -19.82
C TYR A 512 33.81 -11.72 -18.98
N PRO A 513 33.46 -10.60 -19.64
CA PRO A 513 33.43 -10.40 -21.08
C PRO A 513 34.82 -10.45 -21.71
N ASN A 514 34.92 -10.86 -23.00
CA ASN A 514 36.13 -10.80 -23.79
C ASN A 514 35.76 -10.55 -25.28
N PRO A 515 35.93 -9.36 -25.85
CA PRO A 515 36.68 -8.18 -25.31
C PRO A 515 35.97 -7.54 -24.09
N PHE A 516 36.77 -6.90 -23.21
CA PHE A 516 36.28 -6.33 -21.93
C PHE A 516 36.67 -4.85 -21.76
N ASN A 517 35.96 -4.15 -20.81
CA ASN A 517 36.18 -2.73 -20.51
C ASN A 517 35.70 -2.36 -19.08
N PRO A 518 36.52 -1.99 -18.14
CA PRO A 518 37.93 -2.42 -18.00
C PRO A 518 38.04 -3.74 -17.21
N VAL A 519 36.93 -4.38 -16.79
CA VAL A 519 36.90 -5.55 -15.93
C VAL A 519 36.49 -6.80 -16.71
N THR A 520 37.12 -7.92 -16.38
CA THR A 520 36.75 -9.26 -16.88
C THR A 520 36.92 -10.28 -15.74
N SER A 521 36.21 -11.39 -15.81
CA SER A 521 36.28 -12.48 -14.85
C SER A 521 36.54 -13.81 -15.57
N PHE A 522 37.15 -14.74 -14.88
CA PHE A 522 37.37 -16.12 -15.30
C PHE A 522 37.58 -16.99 -14.06
N GLU A 523 37.49 -18.29 -14.26
CA GLU A 523 37.68 -19.28 -13.20
C GLU A 523 38.86 -20.18 -13.51
N TYR A 524 39.63 -20.61 -12.50
CA TYR A 524 40.65 -21.65 -12.69
C TYR A 524 40.40 -22.83 -11.74
N THR A 525 40.78 -24.02 -12.21
CA THR A 525 40.62 -25.27 -11.47
C THR A 525 41.94 -25.90 -11.11
N LEU A 526 42.07 -26.43 -9.90
CA LEU A 526 43.23 -27.16 -9.40
C LEU A 526 42.85 -28.62 -9.17
N GLU A 527 43.56 -29.53 -9.87
CA GLU A 527 43.40 -30.98 -9.69
C GLU A 527 43.84 -31.45 -8.31
N LYS A 528 44.84 -30.79 -7.71
CA LYS A 528 45.45 -31.15 -6.42
C LYS A 528 45.88 -29.89 -5.68
N ASP A 529 45.98 -30.04 -4.34
CA ASP A 529 46.58 -29.04 -3.48
C ASP A 529 47.98 -28.66 -3.93
N GLY A 530 48.28 -27.38 -4.04
CA GLY A 530 49.60 -26.95 -4.53
C GLY A 530 49.77 -25.44 -4.66
N MET A 531 50.98 -25.06 -5.08
CA MET A 531 51.24 -23.66 -5.46
C MET A 531 50.61 -23.36 -6.80
N VAL A 532 49.85 -22.26 -6.86
CA VAL A 532 49.28 -21.72 -8.08
C VAL A 532 49.73 -20.29 -8.28
N GLN A 533 50.05 -19.92 -9.51
CA GLN A 533 50.26 -18.55 -9.95
C GLN A 533 49.37 -18.27 -11.15
N VAL A 534 48.57 -17.20 -11.05
CA VAL A 534 47.83 -16.64 -12.18
C VAL A 534 48.31 -15.21 -12.40
N ALA A 535 48.91 -14.95 -13.56
CA ALA A 535 49.48 -13.66 -13.88
C ALA A 535 49.15 -13.22 -15.30
N VAL A 536 49.08 -11.92 -15.51
CA VAL A 536 48.75 -11.31 -16.80
C VAL A 536 49.99 -10.65 -17.41
N TYR A 537 50.19 -10.89 -18.69
CA TYR A 537 51.34 -10.41 -19.46
C TYR A 537 50.90 -9.59 -20.68
N ASP A 538 51.68 -8.55 -21.02
CA ASP A 538 51.53 -7.84 -22.28
C ASP A 538 52.09 -8.66 -23.45
N ILE A 539 51.90 -8.18 -24.69
CA ILE A 539 52.39 -8.83 -25.91
C ILE A 539 53.92 -8.93 -25.99
N ASN A 540 54.66 -8.22 -25.14
CA ASN A 540 56.12 -8.27 -25.07
C ASN A 540 56.60 -9.28 -23.98
N GLY A 541 55.68 -9.98 -23.33
CA GLY A 541 55.97 -10.92 -22.25
C GLY A 541 56.30 -10.28 -20.92
N ARG A 542 55.97 -9.00 -20.72
CA ARG A 542 56.14 -8.32 -19.45
C ARG A 542 54.90 -8.55 -18.59
N MET A 543 55.07 -9.02 -17.37
CA MET A 543 54.00 -9.15 -16.39
C MET A 543 53.44 -7.78 -16.04
N VAL A 544 52.13 -7.60 -16.20
CA VAL A 544 51.39 -6.36 -15.92
C VAL A 544 50.47 -6.46 -14.71
N SER A 545 50.08 -7.68 -14.33
CA SER A 545 49.31 -7.95 -13.13
C SER A 545 49.60 -9.36 -12.62
N GLU A 546 49.68 -9.54 -11.31
CA GLU A 546 49.68 -10.84 -10.63
C GLU A 546 48.38 -10.97 -9.88
N LEU A 547 47.52 -11.89 -10.30
CA LEU A 547 46.16 -12.04 -9.78
C LEU A 547 46.09 -13.02 -8.62
N VAL A 548 46.86 -14.10 -8.71
CA VAL A 548 46.97 -15.14 -7.68
C VAL A 548 48.41 -15.59 -7.59
N ASN A 549 48.93 -15.75 -6.37
CA ASN A 549 50.25 -16.35 -6.12
C ASN A 549 50.26 -16.93 -4.71
N GLY A 550 50.05 -18.24 -4.59
CA GLY A 550 50.00 -18.89 -3.27
C GLY A 550 49.67 -20.38 -3.31
N TYR A 551 49.70 -21.00 -2.13
CA TYR A 551 49.27 -22.38 -1.98
C TYR A 551 47.76 -22.44 -1.81
N GLN A 552 47.08 -23.27 -2.58
CA GLN A 552 45.65 -23.48 -2.54
C GLN A 552 45.31 -24.98 -2.59
N SER A 553 44.18 -25.34 -2.00
CA SER A 553 43.65 -26.71 -2.08
C SER A 553 43.12 -27.02 -3.48
N ALA A 554 42.89 -28.30 -3.80
CA ALA A 554 42.16 -28.71 -4.98
C ALA A 554 40.76 -28.05 -4.97
N GLY A 555 40.34 -27.51 -6.12
CA GLY A 555 39.08 -26.77 -6.19
C GLY A 555 39.01 -25.85 -7.40
N SER A 556 37.90 -25.12 -7.50
CA SER A 556 37.63 -24.12 -8.50
C SER A 556 37.61 -22.73 -7.86
N TYR A 557 38.21 -21.73 -8.49
CA TYR A 557 38.47 -20.41 -7.93
C TYR A 557 38.14 -19.30 -8.93
N PRO A 558 37.19 -18.43 -8.63
CA PRO A 558 36.89 -17.28 -9.49
C PRO A 558 37.95 -16.19 -9.33
N VAL A 559 38.28 -15.52 -10.42
CA VAL A 559 39.21 -14.40 -10.47
C VAL A 559 38.58 -13.25 -11.24
N VAL A 560 38.57 -12.07 -10.63
CA VAL A 560 38.20 -10.82 -11.29
C VAL A 560 39.46 -10.01 -11.58
N TRP A 561 39.64 -9.55 -12.83
CA TRP A 561 40.74 -8.71 -13.23
C TRP A 561 40.26 -7.34 -13.69
N ASP A 562 40.65 -6.31 -12.92
CA ASP A 562 40.48 -4.90 -13.29
C ASP A 562 41.73 -4.37 -14.00
N ALA A 563 41.58 -3.96 -15.27
CA ALA A 563 42.64 -3.44 -16.13
C ALA A 563 42.53 -1.91 -16.32
N GLN A 564 41.92 -1.17 -15.37
CA GLN A 564 41.66 0.27 -15.49
C GLN A 564 42.92 1.08 -15.76
N GLU A 565 44.09 0.68 -15.24
CA GLU A 565 45.36 1.35 -15.41
C GLU A 565 46.08 1.00 -16.75
N LEU A 566 45.58 -0.01 -17.50
CA LEU A 566 46.24 -0.53 -18.69
C LEU A 566 45.66 0.07 -19.98
N SER A 567 46.43 0.08 -21.07
CA SER A 567 45.99 0.56 -22.38
C SER A 567 45.19 -0.50 -23.12
N SER A 568 44.28 -0.09 -24.01
CA SER A 568 43.59 -1.02 -24.92
C SER A 568 44.64 -1.88 -25.68
N GLY A 569 44.41 -3.18 -25.72
CA GLY A 569 45.35 -4.11 -26.32
C GLY A 569 45.06 -5.57 -26.01
N VAL A 570 45.91 -6.44 -26.48
CA VAL A 570 45.88 -7.89 -26.20
C VAL A 570 46.79 -8.20 -25.03
N TYR A 571 46.25 -8.99 -24.10
CA TYR A 571 46.94 -9.50 -22.94
C TYR A 571 46.85 -11.02 -22.87
N MET A 572 47.79 -11.66 -22.19
CA MET A 572 47.84 -13.09 -21.98
C MET A 572 47.72 -13.39 -20.49
N VAL A 573 46.65 -14.06 -20.08
CA VAL A 573 46.50 -14.61 -18.74
C VAL A 573 47.20 -15.97 -18.73
N ASN A 574 48.18 -16.13 -17.84
CA ASN A 574 48.93 -17.37 -17.69
C ASN A 574 48.69 -17.95 -16.32
N MET A 575 48.27 -19.20 -16.25
CA MET A 575 48.15 -20.00 -15.02
C MET A 575 49.25 -21.04 -15.00
N ILE A 576 49.92 -21.15 -13.85
CA ILE A 576 50.91 -22.19 -13.54
C ILE A 576 50.50 -22.87 -12.22
N ALA A 577 50.33 -24.17 -12.25
CA ALA A 577 50.02 -24.98 -11.08
C ALA A 577 50.81 -26.30 -11.12
N GLY A 578 51.88 -26.41 -10.33
CA GLY A 578 52.82 -27.53 -10.41
C GLY A 578 53.47 -27.64 -11.79
N ASP A 579 53.28 -28.79 -12.43
CA ASP A 579 53.78 -29.04 -13.78
C ASP A 579 52.81 -28.58 -14.91
N TYR A 580 51.61 -28.11 -14.53
CA TYR A 580 50.62 -27.61 -15.47
C TYR A 580 50.83 -26.13 -15.77
N SER A 581 50.71 -25.76 -17.05
CA SER A 581 50.71 -24.37 -17.48
C SER A 581 49.76 -24.18 -18.65
N THR A 582 48.96 -23.13 -18.59
CA THR A 582 48.07 -22.75 -19.68
C THR A 582 48.03 -21.24 -19.85
N VAL A 583 47.71 -20.79 -21.07
CA VAL A 583 47.66 -19.37 -21.42
C VAL A 583 46.38 -19.08 -22.18
N GLN A 584 45.66 -18.07 -21.71
CA GLN A 584 44.44 -17.56 -22.34
C GLN A 584 44.68 -16.13 -22.88
N LYS A 585 44.13 -15.85 -24.07
CA LYS A 585 44.18 -14.53 -24.69
C LYS A 585 42.96 -13.72 -24.33
N VAL A 586 43.15 -12.49 -23.82
CA VAL A 586 42.08 -11.53 -23.51
C VAL A 586 42.32 -10.20 -24.21
N MET A 587 41.26 -9.45 -24.52
CA MET A 587 41.33 -8.20 -25.27
C MET A 587 40.64 -7.07 -24.48
N LEU A 588 41.44 -6.09 -24.04
CA LEU A 588 40.97 -4.87 -23.41
C LEU A 588 40.61 -3.83 -24.47
N ILE A 589 39.41 -3.26 -24.41
CA ILE A 589 38.94 -2.17 -25.28
C ILE A 589 38.43 -1.06 -24.36
N LYS A 590 39.10 0.08 -24.38
CA LYS A 590 38.66 1.29 -23.68
C LYS A 590 38.00 2.26 -24.63
#